data_ad8fc2b1fb253c39980e4cc0ffcdf7fc
#
_entry.id   ad8fc2b1fb253c39980e4cc0ffcdf7fc
#
_cell.length_a   1.000
_cell.length_b   1.000
_cell.length_c   1.000
_cell.angle_alpha   90.00
_cell.angle_beta   90.00
_cell.angle_gamma   90.00
#
_symmetry.space_group_name_H-M   'P 1'
#
loop_
_entity.id
_entity.type
_entity.pdbx_description
1 polymer ?
#
loop_
_entity_poly.entity_id
_entity_poly.type
_entity_poly.pdbx_seq_one_letter_code
_entity_poly.pdbx_strand_id
1 'polypeptide(L)'
;TVKLNEAKLNSNGSVTISWFKAGGADQYEVYVRNKDNTKWLSLDTVSGLNCTDKYPFEGQDNIYTVKAYTKSGKAGKYDTNGVKVYVPSGDDDDKPDITPAPTFTEEQFAAEIFRLTNVERTKYGKPLVQTNDDLNRAAMQRAKEISVKFSHTRPDGTDSTSILSEYGIPDDNGGENIAAGFTSPQSTIDGWMNSPGHRVALLNTYSTHLGVGVYKSGSTYYC
;
A
#
# COMPACT_ATOMS: atom_id res chain seq x y z
N THR A 1 8.39 26.86 4.08
CA THR A 1 7.39 25.87 4.55
C THR A 1 6.14 26.03 3.72
N VAL A 2 5.53 24.92 3.32
CA VAL A 2 4.23 24.91 2.67
C VAL A 2 3.16 25.20 3.73
N LYS A 3 2.25 26.15 3.45
CA LYS A 3 1.12 26.40 4.31
C LYS A 3 0.04 25.36 3.98
N LEU A 4 -0.22 24.46 4.93
CA LEU A 4 -1.28 23.46 4.83
C LEU A 4 -2.65 24.15 4.98
N ASN A 5 -3.65 23.59 4.30
CA ASN A 5 -5.05 24.06 4.40
C ASN A 5 -5.82 23.09 5.31
N GLU A 6 -6.04 21.87 4.83
CA GLU A 6 -6.78 20.86 5.60
C GLU A 6 -6.39 19.43 5.17
N ALA A 7 -6.69 18.47 6.03
CA ALA A 7 -6.85 17.07 5.70
C ALA A 7 -8.30 16.68 5.99
N LYS A 8 -9.02 16.22 4.96
CA LYS A 8 -10.45 15.93 5.03
C LYS A 8 -10.71 14.45 4.74
N LEU A 9 -11.38 13.78 5.67
CA LEU A 9 -11.89 12.44 5.45
C LEU A 9 -13.05 12.49 4.45
N ASN A 10 -12.97 11.71 3.41
CA ASN A 10 -14.00 11.55 2.39
C ASN A 10 -14.97 10.42 2.78
N SER A 11 -16.17 10.44 2.20
CA SER A 11 -17.19 9.41 2.46
C SER A 11 -16.77 7.98 2.06
N ASN A 12 -15.77 7.85 1.19
CA ASN A 12 -15.20 6.57 0.78
C ASN A 12 -14.00 6.10 1.64
N GLY A 13 -13.77 6.74 2.79
CA GLY A 13 -12.67 6.39 3.70
C GLY A 13 -11.30 6.97 3.31
N SER A 14 -11.14 7.53 2.11
CA SER A 14 -9.90 8.20 1.72
C SER A 14 -9.75 9.57 2.41
N VAL A 15 -8.52 10.12 2.44
CA VAL A 15 -8.26 11.46 2.97
C VAL A 15 -7.72 12.35 1.86
N THR A 16 -8.37 13.49 1.63
CA THR A 16 -7.86 14.54 0.74
C THR A 16 -7.10 15.59 1.55
N ILE A 17 -5.83 15.79 1.19
CA ILE A 17 -4.95 16.79 1.78
C ILE A 17 -4.82 17.94 0.79
N SER A 18 -4.96 19.18 1.26
CA SER A 18 -4.82 20.37 0.45
C SER A 18 -3.90 21.42 1.09
N TRP A 19 -3.30 22.25 0.24
CA TRP A 19 -2.36 23.27 0.68
C TRP A 19 -2.36 24.50 -0.23
N PHE A 20 -1.75 25.59 0.25
CA PHE A 20 -1.55 26.81 -0.53
C PHE A 20 -0.29 26.73 -1.35
N LYS A 21 -0.31 27.34 -2.55
CA LYS A 21 0.86 27.40 -3.42
C LYS A 21 2.05 28.04 -2.72
N ALA A 22 3.18 27.34 -2.70
CA ALA A 22 4.45 27.88 -2.22
C ALA A 22 5.17 28.61 -3.36
N GLY A 23 5.74 29.78 -3.07
CA GLY A 23 6.47 30.58 -4.08
C GLY A 23 7.64 29.80 -4.69
N GLY A 24 7.71 29.74 -6.01
CA GLY A 24 8.76 29.03 -6.75
C GLY A 24 8.67 27.51 -6.73
N ALA A 25 7.62 26.95 -6.16
CA ALA A 25 7.39 25.51 -6.16
C ALA A 25 6.86 25.01 -7.52
N ASP A 26 7.42 23.90 -7.96
CA ASP A 26 7.07 23.18 -9.17
C ASP A 26 6.39 21.83 -8.84
N GLN A 27 6.84 21.20 -7.74
CA GLN A 27 6.33 19.93 -7.25
C GLN A 27 6.17 19.95 -5.73
N TYR A 28 5.32 19.04 -5.25
CA TYR A 28 5.04 18.85 -3.84
C TYR A 28 5.10 17.37 -3.50
N GLU A 29 5.91 17.02 -2.54
CA GLU A 29 5.95 15.69 -1.96
C GLU A 29 5.11 15.68 -0.67
N VAL A 30 4.14 14.80 -0.63
CA VAL A 30 3.18 14.65 0.47
C VAL A 30 3.64 13.52 1.37
N TYR A 31 3.55 13.73 2.66
CA TYR A 31 3.94 12.76 3.66
C TYR A 31 2.80 12.51 4.65
N VAL A 32 2.74 11.29 5.16
CA VAL A 32 1.91 10.89 6.29
C VAL A 32 2.80 10.39 7.42
N ARG A 33 2.41 10.60 8.68
CA ARG A 33 3.07 9.95 9.83
C ARG A 33 2.76 8.46 9.81
N ASN A 34 3.78 7.63 10.12
CA ASN A 34 3.56 6.20 10.34
C ASN A 34 2.65 5.95 11.55
N LYS A 35 2.14 4.74 11.65
CA LYS A 35 1.19 4.32 12.71
C LYS A 35 1.64 4.69 14.13
N ASP A 36 2.97 4.67 14.40
CA ASP A 36 3.53 5.00 15.71
C ASP A 36 3.85 6.50 15.86
N ASN A 37 3.49 7.34 14.89
CA ASN A 37 3.76 8.79 14.85
C ASN A 37 5.24 9.18 14.99
N THR A 38 6.17 8.27 14.67
CA THR A 38 7.61 8.47 14.86
C THR A 38 8.34 8.94 13.60
N LYS A 39 7.80 8.62 12.41
CA LYS A 39 8.46 8.93 11.11
C LYS A 39 7.46 9.44 10.10
N TRP A 40 7.96 10.27 9.18
CA TRP A 40 7.24 10.68 7.98
C TRP A 40 7.46 9.66 6.86
N LEU A 41 6.37 9.16 6.27
CA LEU A 41 6.38 8.30 5.10
C LEU A 41 5.97 9.13 3.89
N SER A 42 6.71 9.02 2.80
CA SER A 42 6.33 9.66 1.53
C SER A 42 5.09 8.95 0.98
N LEU A 43 4.06 9.74 0.69
CA LEU A 43 2.79 9.25 0.14
C LEU A 43 2.77 9.38 -1.38
N ASP A 44 3.04 10.58 -1.89
CA ASP A 44 3.02 10.87 -3.32
C ASP A 44 3.79 12.16 -3.65
N THR A 45 4.11 12.35 -4.94
CA THR A 45 4.69 13.58 -5.47
C THR A 45 3.80 14.13 -6.58
N VAL A 46 3.26 15.32 -6.38
CA VAL A 46 2.28 15.93 -7.26
C VAL A 46 2.68 17.36 -7.66
N SER A 47 2.18 17.84 -8.80
CA SER A 47 2.31 19.25 -9.21
C SER A 47 1.10 20.10 -8.81
N GLY A 48 0.00 19.46 -8.41
CA GLY A 48 -1.22 20.10 -7.93
C GLY A 48 -1.12 20.65 -6.51
N LEU A 49 -2.22 21.18 -6.00
CA LEU A 49 -2.34 21.73 -4.64
C LEU A 49 -3.16 20.84 -3.71
N ASN A 50 -3.40 19.62 -4.11
CA ASN A 50 -4.02 18.57 -3.31
C ASN A 50 -3.44 17.20 -3.68
N CYS A 51 -3.62 16.26 -2.76
CA CYS A 51 -3.31 14.84 -2.91
C CYS A 51 -4.36 14.05 -2.15
N THR A 52 -4.67 12.84 -2.60
CA THR A 52 -5.60 11.97 -1.90
C THR A 52 -4.86 10.72 -1.42
N ASP A 53 -4.81 10.57 -0.09
CA ASP A 53 -4.47 9.30 0.53
C ASP A 53 -5.69 8.40 0.43
N LYS A 54 -5.59 7.39 -0.41
CA LYS A 54 -6.70 6.45 -0.65
C LYS A 54 -6.88 5.46 0.50
N TYR A 55 -5.85 5.29 1.32
CA TYR A 55 -5.75 4.22 2.30
C TYR A 55 -5.07 4.71 3.58
N PRO A 56 -5.68 5.68 4.29
CA PRO A 56 -5.14 6.19 5.53
C PRO A 56 -5.15 5.10 6.61
N PHE A 57 -4.37 5.28 7.65
CA PHE A 57 -4.37 4.38 8.80
C PHE A 57 -5.70 4.50 9.55
N GLU A 58 -6.44 3.40 9.64
CA GLU A 58 -7.71 3.33 10.35
C GLU A 58 -7.52 3.25 11.87
N GLY A 59 -8.55 3.66 12.63
CA GLY A 59 -8.58 3.62 14.11
C GLY A 59 -7.64 4.63 14.76
N GLN A 60 -7.16 5.63 14.04
CA GLN A 60 -6.21 6.59 14.58
C GLN A 60 -6.20 7.95 13.86
N ASP A 61 -5.52 8.90 14.48
CA ASP A 61 -5.16 10.16 13.84
C ASP A 61 -4.10 9.95 12.76
N ASN A 62 -4.39 10.41 11.54
CA ASN A 62 -3.43 10.51 10.47
C ASN A 62 -2.92 11.96 10.39
N ILE A 63 -1.62 12.17 10.39
CA ILE A 63 -1.00 13.48 10.34
C ILE A 63 -0.26 13.60 9.02
N TYR A 64 -0.60 14.62 8.23
CA TYR A 64 -0.03 14.86 6.92
C TYR A 64 0.80 16.14 6.89
N THR A 65 1.85 16.13 6.07
CA THR A 65 2.62 17.31 5.76
C THR A 65 3.06 17.33 4.30
N VAL A 66 3.49 18.48 3.82
CA VAL A 66 3.86 18.70 2.43
C VAL A 66 5.18 19.44 2.34
N LYS A 67 6.05 18.96 1.46
CA LYS A 67 7.34 19.56 1.15
C LYS A 67 7.37 20.03 -0.31
N ALA A 68 7.66 21.30 -0.53
CA ALA A 68 7.73 21.85 -1.88
C ALA A 68 9.13 21.69 -2.47
N TYR A 69 9.20 21.48 -3.78
CA TYR A 69 10.44 21.45 -4.55
C TYR A 69 10.36 22.44 -5.70
N THR A 70 11.47 23.15 -5.96
CA THR A 70 11.62 23.96 -7.16
C THR A 70 11.94 23.09 -8.36
N LYS A 71 11.84 23.62 -9.57
CA LYS A 71 12.23 22.95 -10.82
C LYS A 71 13.71 22.49 -10.83
N SER A 72 14.58 23.17 -10.07
CA SER A 72 15.99 22.78 -9.89
C SER A 72 16.20 21.70 -8.80
N GLY A 73 15.13 21.17 -8.21
CA GLY A 73 15.20 20.15 -7.15
C GLY A 73 15.49 20.67 -5.75
N LYS A 74 15.56 22.00 -5.56
CA LYS A 74 15.77 22.57 -4.23
C LYS A 74 14.55 22.37 -3.37
N ALA A 75 14.73 21.67 -2.23
CA ALA A 75 13.68 21.39 -1.27
C ALA A 75 13.41 22.55 -0.32
N GLY A 76 12.13 22.82 -0.08
CA GLY A 76 11.66 23.66 1.02
C GLY A 76 11.65 22.94 2.36
N LYS A 77 11.28 23.67 3.42
CA LYS A 77 10.97 23.06 4.72
C LYS A 77 9.52 22.60 4.72
N TYR A 78 9.23 21.53 5.44
CA TYR A 78 7.86 21.09 5.72
C TYR A 78 7.43 21.48 7.14
N ASP A 79 6.13 21.50 7.40
CA ASP A 79 5.56 21.71 8.72
C ASP A 79 5.69 20.41 9.51
N THR A 80 6.38 20.46 10.65
CA THR A 80 6.58 19.29 11.51
C THR A 80 5.34 18.93 12.33
N ASN A 81 4.39 19.86 12.49
CA ASN A 81 3.11 19.59 13.16
C ASN A 81 2.10 18.93 12.21
N GLY A 82 2.13 19.34 10.92
CA GLY A 82 1.22 18.82 9.91
C GLY A 82 -0.25 19.22 10.12
N VAL A 83 -1.12 18.63 9.32
CA VAL A 83 -2.58 18.67 9.50
C VAL A 83 -3.07 17.28 9.87
N LYS A 84 -4.03 17.21 10.77
CA LYS A 84 -4.50 15.98 11.38
C LYS A 84 -5.95 15.68 11.01
N VAL A 85 -6.25 14.40 10.78
CA VAL A 85 -7.60 13.89 10.63
C VAL A 85 -7.69 12.50 11.27
N TYR A 86 -8.74 12.28 12.06
CA TYR A 86 -9.05 10.96 12.58
C TYR A 86 -9.74 10.13 11.50
N VAL A 87 -9.30 8.89 11.32
CA VAL A 87 -9.92 7.91 10.43
C VAL A 87 -10.45 6.77 11.30
N PRO A 88 -11.78 6.58 11.38
CA PRO A 88 -12.37 5.53 12.21
C PRO A 88 -11.89 4.14 11.80
N SER A 89 -11.74 3.23 12.77
CA SER A 89 -11.64 1.80 12.50
C SER A 89 -13.02 1.25 12.15
N GLY A 90 -13.08 0.20 11.34
CA GLY A 90 -14.34 -0.46 11.01
C GLY A 90 -15.11 -1.04 12.21
N ASP A 91 -14.48 -1.11 13.40
CA ASP A 91 -14.99 -1.72 14.64
C ASP A 91 -15.46 -0.69 15.69
N ASP A 92 -15.37 0.62 15.43
CA ASP A 92 -15.87 1.63 16.37
C ASP A 92 -17.40 1.71 16.33
N ASP A 93 -18.06 1.21 17.38
CA ASP A 93 -19.52 1.25 17.57
C ASP A 93 -20.13 2.67 17.73
N ASP A 94 -19.29 3.71 17.84
CA ASP A 94 -19.69 5.13 17.89
C ASP A 94 -19.71 5.80 16.50
N LYS A 95 -20.25 5.11 15.48
CA LYS A 95 -20.39 5.67 14.14
C LYS A 95 -21.39 6.83 14.09
N PRO A 96 -20.98 8.02 13.58
CA PRO A 96 -21.89 8.77 12.73
C PRO A 96 -22.08 7.92 11.45
N ASP A 97 -23.33 7.71 11.07
CA ASP A 97 -23.80 6.96 9.89
C ASP A 97 -23.00 7.33 8.62
N ILE A 98 -21.93 6.57 8.34
CA ILE A 98 -21.12 6.73 7.14
C ILE A 98 -20.85 5.36 6.51
N THR A 99 -21.41 5.22 5.33
CA THR A 99 -21.14 4.29 4.21
C THR A 99 -20.21 3.10 4.48
N PRO A 100 -20.53 1.93 3.91
CA PRO A 100 -19.77 0.69 4.11
C PRO A 100 -18.28 0.88 3.81
N ALA A 101 -17.43 0.16 4.54
CA ALA A 101 -15.99 0.09 4.32
C ALA A 101 -15.68 0.00 2.81
N PRO A 102 -14.66 0.70 2.31
CA PRO A 102 -14.38 0.73 0.89
C PRO A 102 -14.26 -0.69 0.36
N THR A 103 -15.18 -1.06 -0.50
CA THR A 103 -15.09 -2.34 -1.19
C THR A 103 -14.04 -2.17 -2.26
N PHE A 104 -12.84 -2.68 -2.01
CA PHE A 104 -11.79 -2.70 -3.02
C PHE A 104 -12.21 -3.57 -4.20
N THR A 105 -11.95 -3.14 -5.42
CA THR A 105 -11.84 -4.09 -6.52
C THR A 105 -10.58 -4.93 -6.33
N GLU A 106 -10.50 -6.09 -6.98
CA GLU A 106 -9.31 -6.95 -6.92
C GLU A 106 -8.05 -6.19 -7.36
N GLU A 107 -8.17 -5.38 -8.42
CA GLU A 107 -7.07 -4.55 -8.94
C GLU A 107 -6.64 -3.46 -7.95
N GLN A 108 -7.59 -2.79 -7.31
CA GLN A 108 -7.29 -1.77 -6.30
C GLN A 108 -6.58 -2.38 -5.09
N PHE A 109 -7.04 -3.55 -4.65
CA PHE A 109 -6.43 -4.27 -3.54
C PHE A 109 -5.00 -4.69 -3.89
N ALA A 110 -4.78 -5.25 -5.10
CA ALA A 110 -3.46 -5.67 -5.57
C ALA A 110 -2.49 -4.50 -5.71
N ALA A 111 -2.94 -3.40 -6.34
CA ALA A 111 -2.12 -2.19 -6.51
C ALA A 111 -1.68 -1.62 -5.15
N GLU A 112 -2.56 -1.66 -4.15
CA GLU A 112 -2.24 -1.15 -2.84
C GLU A 112 -1.31 -2.08 -2.04
N ILE A 113 -1.45 -3.40 -2.15
CA ILE A 113 -0.46 -4.35 -1.61
C ILE A 113 0.93 -4.05 -2.20
N PHE A 114 1.02 -3.84 -3.51
CA PHE A 114 2.28 -3.50 -4.17
C PHE A 114 2.89 -2.21 -3.59
N ARG A 115 2.07 -1.16 -3.49
CA ARG A 115 2.50 0.13 -2.93
C ARG A 115 2.98 0.00 -1.49
N LEU A 116 2.19 -0.65 -0.63
CA LEU A 116 2.50 -0.85 0.79
C LEU A 116 3.74 -1.73 1.00
N THR A 117 3.95 -2.73 0.13
CA THR A 117 5.19 -3.50 0.14
C THR A 117 6.40 -2.57 -0.05
N ASN A 118 6.35 -1.66 -1.01
CA ASN A 118 7.43 -0.70 -1.25
C ASN A 118 7.60 0.31 -0.10
N VAL A 119 6.51 0.69 0.57
CA VAL A 119 6.56 1.49 1.80
C VAL A 119 7.33 0.75 2.90
N GLU A 120 6.99 -0.52 3.16
CA GLU A 120 7.71 -1.31 4.16
C GLU A 120 9.18 -1.53 3.76
N ARG A 121 9.46 -1.82 2.49
CA ARG A 121 10.83 -1.96 1.99
C ARG A 121 11.65 -0.69 2.22
N THR A 122 11.09 0.49 1.93
CA THR A 122 11.73 1.79 2.21
C THR A 122 12.01 1.96 3.71
N LYS A 123 11.05 1.65 4.57
CA LYS A 123 11.17 1.75 6.02
C LYS A 123 12.31 0.90 6.57
N TYR A 124 12.55 -0.28 5.97
CA TYR A 124 13.63 -1.19 6.33
C TYR A 124 14.90 -1.00 5.49
N GLY A 125 15.04 0.08 4.73
CA GLY A 125 16.23 0.38 3.92
C GLY A 125 16.49 -0.63 2.80
N LYS A 126 15.42 -1.25 2.26
CA LYS A 126 15.51 -2.22 1.17
C LYS A 126 15.29 -1.55 -0.18
N PRO A 127 15.91 -2.03 -1.27
CA PRO A 127 15.61 -1.58 -2.62
C PRO A 127 14.12 -1.73 -2.94
N LEU A 128 13.55 -0.79 -3.68
CA LEU A 128 12.18 -0.91 -4.17
C LEU A 128 12.09 -2.06 -5.20
N VAL A 129 10.94 -2.72 -5.21
CA VAL A 129 10.60 -3.69 -6.26
C VAL A 129 9.77 -3.02 -7.34
N GLN A 130 9.93 -3.51 -8.57
CA GLN A 130 9.11 -3.15 -9.73
C GLN A 130 8.03 -4.22 -9.94
N THR A 131 7.07 -3.94 -10.80
CA THR A 131 6.06 -4.93 -11.22
C THR A 131 6.03 -5.03 -12.74
N ASN A 132 5.50 -6.13 -13.24
CA ASN A 132 5.15 -6.30 -14.65
C ASN A 132 3.88 -7.14 -14.79
N ASP A 133 3.25 -7.08 -15.95
CA ASP A 133 1.96 -7.72 -16.20
C ASP A 133 2.02 -9.24 -16.13
N ASP A 134 3.12 -9.87 -16.56
CA ASP A 134 3.26 -11.32 -16.53
C ASP A 134 3.32 -11.85 -15.10
N LEU A 135 4.09 -11.18 -14.21
CA LEU A 135 4.12 -11.49 -12.78
C LEU A 135 2.75 -11.28 -12.12
N ASN A 136 2.05 -10.21 -12.45
CA ASN A 136 0.70 -9.97 -11.91
C ASN A 136 -0.29 -11.05 -12.39
N ARG A 137 -0.20 -11.49 -13.64
CA ARG A 137 -1.04 -12.58 -14.16
C ARG A 137 -0.72 -13.92 -13.49
N ALA A 138 0.56 -14.24 -13.28
CA ALA A 138 0.97 -15.43 -12.54
C ALA A 138 0.44 -15.38 -11.09
N ALA A 139 0.61 -14.26 -10.39
CA ALA A 139 0.10 -14.06 -9.05
C ALA A 139 -1.45 -14.15 -8.97
N MET A 140 -2.16 -13.61 -9.97
CA MET A 140 -3.62 -13.75 -10.06
C MET A 140 -4.05 -15.21 -10.22
N GLN A 141 -3.35 -16.00 -11.03
CA GLN A 141 -3.61 -17.43 -11.15
C GLN A 141 -3.41 -18.13 -9.81
N ARG A 142 -2.34 -17.81 -9.10
CA ARG A 142 -2.10 -18.34 -7.75
C ARG A 142 -3.19 -17.93 -6.76
N ALA A 143 -3.64 -16.69 -6.78
CA ALA A 143 -4.76 -16.23 -5.93
C ALA A 143 -6.03 -17.06 -6.15
N LYS A 144 -6.33 -17.45 -7.39
CA LYS A 144 -7.44 -18.36 -7.72
C LYS A 144 -7.17 -19.77 -7.19
N GLU A 145 -5.97 -20.32 -7.35
CA GLU A 145 -5.62 -21.66 -6.87
C GLU A 145 -5.74 -21.76 -5.35
N ILE A 146 -5.23 -20.77 -4.60
CA ILE A 146 -5.32 -20.76 -3.13
C ILE A 146 -6.74 -20.53 -2.62
N SER A 147 -7.65 -19.98 -3.43
CA SER A 147 -9.06 -19.88 -3.06
C SER A 147 -9.76 -21.25 -3.02
N VAL A 148 -9.23 -22.22 -3.77
CA VAL A 148 -9.69 -23.62 -3.75
C VAL A 148 -8.97 -24.43 -2.67
N LYS A 149 -7.66 -24.27 -2.57
CA LYS A 149 -6.82 -24.93 -1.57
C LYS A 149 -5.72 -23.99 -1.10
N PHE A 150 -5.85 -23.49 0.12
CA PHE A 150 -4.88 -22.59 0.73
C PHE A 150 -3.55 -23.31 1.03
N SER A 151 -2.61 -23.24 0.10
CA SER A 151 -1.35 -23.98 0.17
C SER A 151 -0.30 -23.36 -0.76
N HIS A 152 0.98 -23.43 -0.38
CA HIS A 152 2.10 -23.16 -1.28
C HIS A 152 2.31 -24.25 -2.34
N THR A 153 1.72 -25.42 -2.16
CA THR A 153 1.70 -26.47 -3.18
C THR A 153 0.50 -26.23 -4.08
N ARG A 154 0.72 -26.14 -5.38
CA ARG A 154 -0.30 -25.95 -6.41
C ARG A 154 -1.24 -27.16 -6.51
N PRO A 155 -2.43 -27.02 -7.14
CA PRO A 155 -3.39 -28.12 -7.31
C PRO A 155 -2.83 -29.33 -8.05
N ASP A 156 -1.86 -29.14 -8.95
CA ASP A 156 -1.16 -30.19 -9.70
C ASP A 156 -0.05 -30.90 -8.92
N GLY A 157 0.20 -30.45 -7.67
CA GLY A 157 1.23 -31.00 -6.79
C GLY A 157 2.60 -30.36 -6.94
N THR A 158 2.78 -29.39 -7.83
CA THR A 158 4.04 -28.65 -8.02
C THR A 158 4.23 -27.55 -6.98
N ASP A 159 5.43 -27.00 -6.90
CA ASP A 159 5.73 -25.83 -6.07
C ASP A 159 5.08 -24.55 -6.63
N SER A 160 4.79 -23.59 -5.75
CA SER A 160 4.15 -22.33 -6.12
C SER A 160 4.91 -21.55 -7.20
N THR A 161 6.24 -21.60 -7.18
CA THR A 161 7.08 -20.88 -8.16
C THR A 161 7.06 -21.52 -9.55
N SER A 162 6.60 -22.77 -9.69
CA SER A 162 6.47 -23.43 -11.00
C SER A 162 5.59 -22.68 -11.97
N ILE A 163 4.65 -21.86 -11.46
CA ILE A 163 3.78 -21.02 -12.29
C ILE A 163 4.56 -20.00 -13.12
N LEU A 164 5.72 -19.55 -12.65
CA LEU A 164 6.52 -18.54 -13.33
C LEU A 164 6.89 -18.98 -14.74
N SER A 165 7.22 -20.27 -14.92
CA SER A 165 7.58 -20.84 -16.22
C SER A 165 6.41 -20.81 -17.22
N GLU A 166 5.16 -20.90 -16.75
CA GLU A 166 3.95 -20.83 -17.60
C GLU A 166 3.77 -19.43 -18.21
N TYR A 167 4.35 -18.40 -17.56
CA TYR A 167 4.31 -17.00 -18.00
C TYR A 167 5.66 -16.54 -18.58
N GLY A 168 6.60 -17.46 -18.83
CA GLY A 168 7.91 -17.16 -19.40
C GLY A 168 8.82 -16.34 -18.48
N ILE A 169 8.58 -16.40 -17.18
CA ILE A 169 9.36 -15.69 -16.16
C ILE A 169 10.43 -16.62 -15.63
N PRO A 170 11.72 -16.22 -15.63
CA PRO A 170 12.78 -17.00 -14.99
C PRO A 170 12.53 -17.16 -13.50
N ASP A 171 12.68 -18.38 -12.97
CA ASP A 171 12.64 -18.65 -11.54
C ASP A 171 14.04 -18.51 -10.94
N ASP A 172 14.44 -17.27 -10.66
CA ASP A 172 15.72 -16.91 -10.06
C ASP A 172 15.57 -16.71 -8.54
N ASN A 173 15.19 -17.75 -7.80
CA ASN A 173 14.93 -17.70 -6.37
C ASN A 173 13.67 -16.89 -5.99
N GLY A 174 12.61 -17.10 -6.70
CA GLY A 174 11.28 -16.56 -6.36
C GLY A 174 10.81 -17.01 -4.98
N GLY A 175 9.90 -16.24 -4.40
CA GLY A 175 9.23 -16.59 -3.14
C GLY A 175 7.76 -16.19 -3.25
N GLU A 176 6.94 -16.78 -2.39
CA GLU A 176 5.50 -16.50 -2.35
C GLU A 176 5.06 -16.18 -0.92
N ASN A 177 4.30 -15.11 -0.76
CA ASN A 177 3.46 -14.87 0.40
C ASN A 177 2.00 -15.08 0.00
N ILE A 178 1.26 -15.85 0.77
CA ILE A 178 -0.18 -16.03 0.56
C ILE A 178 -0.98 -15.54 1.76
N ALA A 179 -2.18 -15.02 1.50
CA ALA A 179 -3.09 -14.55 2.52
C ALA A 179 -4.54 -14.82 2.13
N ALA A 180 -5.40 -15.04 3.14
CA ALA A 180 -6.84 -15.18 2.97
C ALA A 180 -7.57 -14.54 4.17
N GLY A 181 -8.74 -13.94 3.90
CA GLY A 181 -9.63 -13.43 4.94
C GLY A 181 -9.31 -12.03 5.47
N PHE A 182 -8.28 -11.38 4.99
CA PHE A 182 -8.03 -9.98 5.29
C PHE A 182 -9.01 -9.07 4.53
N THR A 183 -9.48 -8.03 5.19
CA THR A 183 -10.51 -7.13 4.64
C THR A 183 -9.94 -5.90 3.95
N SER A 184 -8.64 -5.62 4.14
CA SER A 184 -7.95 -4.48 3.53
C SER A 184 -6.51 -4.83 3.14
N PRO A 185 -5.93 -4.12 2.14
CA PRO A 185 -4.51 -4.27 1.80
C PRO A 185 -3.57 -4.00 2.98
N GLN A 186 -3.90 -3.01 3.82
CA GLN A 186 -3.09 -2.69 5.00
C GLN A 186 -3.06 -3.85 5.99
N SER A 187 -4.23 -4.43 6.31
CA SER A 187 -4.29 -5.58 7.23
C SER A 187 -3.54 -6.81 6.70
N THR A 188 -3.52 -6.99 5.37
CA THR A 188 -2.72 -8.05 4.72
C THR A 188 -1.23 -7.83 4.92
N ILE A 189 -0.74 -6.61 4.65
CA ILE A 189 0.67 -6.25 4.84
C ILE A 189 1.05 -6.34 6.32
N ASP A 190 0.21 -5.85 7.22
CA ASP A 190 0.45 -5.95 8.68
C ASP A 190 0.55 -7.42 9.11
N GLY A 191 -0.33 -8.28 8.60
CA GLY A 191 -0.29 -9.72 8.84
C GLY A 191 1.03 -10.35 8.37
N TRP A 192 1.48 -10.03 7.16
CA TRP A 192 2.75 -10.53 6.64
C TRP A 192 3.95 -9.96 7.40
N MET A 193 3.94 -8.68 7.75
CA MET A 193 5.03 -8.05 8.52
C MET A 193 5.13 -8.57 9.95
N ASN A 194 4.03 -8.99 10.56
CA ASN A 194 4.00 -9.60 11.89
C ASN A 194 4.40 -11.09 11.89
N SER A 195 4.44 -11.73 10.71
CA SER A 195 4.88 -13.11 10.54
C SER A 195 6.36 -13.17 10.11
N PRO A 196 7.28 -13.78 10.90
CA PRO A 196 8.70 -13.79 10.57
C PRO A 196 9.01 -14.33 9.18
N GLY A 197 8.37 -15.41 8.76
CA GLY A 197 8.58 -16.03 7.43
C GLY A 197 8.13 -15.13 6.29
N HIS A 198 6.92 -14.59 6.36
CA HIS A 198 6.39 -13.70 5.35
C HIS A 198 7.18 -12.38 5.27
N ARG A 199 7.58 -11.82 6.42
CA ARG A 199 8.39 -10.61 6.48
C ARG A 199 9.74 -10.78 5.80
N VAL A 200 10.41 -11.94 5.96
CA VAL A 200 11.68 -12.23 5.29
C VAL A 200 11.50 -12.20 3.76
N ALA A 201 10.45 -12.82 3.24
CA ALA A 201 10.15 -12.80 1.81
C ALA A 201 9.86 -11.37 1.31
N LEU A 202 9.00 -10.64 2.02
CA LEU A 202 8.58 -9.28 1.65
C LEU A 202 9.76 -8.28 1.66
N LEU A 203 10.73 -8.47 2.55
CA LEU A 203 11.93 -7.63 2.69
C LEU A 203 13.20 -8.22 2.04
N ASN A 204 13.06 -9.26 1.21
CA ASN A 204 14.20 -9.88 0.55
C ASN A 204 14.95 -8.87 -0.33
N THR A 205 16.23 -8.64 -0.03
CA THR A 205 17.06 -7.63 -0.71
C THR A 205 17.35 -8.00 -2.17
N TYR A 206 17.32 -9.28 -2.51
CA TYR A 206 17.59 -9.77 -3.86
C TYR A 206 16.38 -9.70 -4.78
N SER A 207 15.17 -9.53 -4.24
CA SER A 207 13.98 -9.36 -5.06
C SER A 207 14.01 -8.01 -5.77
N THR A 208 13.88 -8.04 -7.09
CA THR A 208 13.82 -6.87 -7.97
C THR A 208 12.41 -6.60 -8.47
N HIS A 209 11.56 -7.63 -8.50
CA HIS A 209 10.18 -7.56 -8.98
C HIS A 209 9.22 -8.23 -8.00
N LEU A 210 7.96 -7.77 -8.04
CA LEU A 210 6.85 -8.32 -7.29
C LEU A 210 5.61 -8.35 -8.17
N GLY A 211 5.00 -9.52 -8.33
CA GLY A 211 3.63 -9.66 -8.83
C GLY A 211 2.65 -9.74 -7.68
N VAL A 212 1.53 -9.08 -7.81
CA VAL A 212 0.43 -9.16 -6.85
C VAL A 212 -0.85 -9.59 -7.55
N GLY A 213 -1.41 -10.70 -7.11
CA GLY A 213 -2.71 -11.20 -7.53
C GLY A 213 -3.69 -11.18 -6.37
N VAL A 214 -4.91 -10.75 -6.62
CA VAL A 214 -5.98 -10.75 -5.63
C VAL A 214 -7.24 -11.31 -6.28
N TYR A 215 -7.78 -12.35 -5.71
CA TYR A 215 -9.03 -12.97 -6.14
C TYR A 215 -10.05 -12.94 -5.00
N LYS A 216 -11.26 -12.45 -5.30
CA LYS A 216 -12.35 -12.40 -4.34
C LYS A 216 -13.35 -13.52 -4.58
N SER A 217 -13.54 -14.38 -3.59
CA SER A 217 -14.57 -15.42 -3.60
C SER A 217 -15.55 -15.18 -2.45
N GLY A 218 -16.79 -14.86 -2.79
CA GLY A 218 -17.78 -14.40 -1.80
C GLY A 218 -17.33 -13.11 -1.12
N SER A 219 -17.21 -13.11 0.20
CA SER A 219 -16.69 -11.98 1.00
C SER A 219 -15.18 -12.05 1.28
N THR A 220 -14.50 -13.11 0.83
CA THR A 220 -13.09 -13.38 1.16
C THR A 220 -12.17 -12.97 0.03
N TYR A 221 -11.15 -12.17 0.35
CA TYR A 221 -10.01 -11.90 -0.54
C TYR A 221 -8.92 -12.97 -0.31
N TYR A 222 -8.34 -13.44 -1.40
CA TYR A 222 -7.19 -14.33 -1.49
C TYR A 222 -6.09 -13.60 -2.25
N CYS A 223 -4.89 -13.53 -1.66
CA CYS A 223 -3.75 -12.81 -2.22
C CYS A 223 -2.52 -13.71 -2.31
#